data_dba8f9f24a98e3b304b6aeac161549cb
#
_entry.id   dba8f9f24a98e3b304b6aeac161549cb
#
_cell.length_a   1.000
_cell.length_b   1.000
_cell.length_c   1.000
_cell.angle_alpha   90.00
_cell.angle_beta   90.00
_cell.angle_gamma   90.00
#
_symmetry.space_group_name_H-M   'P 1'
#
loop_
_entity.id
_entity.type
_entity.pdbx_description
1 polymer ?
#
loop_
_entity_poly.entity_id
_entity_poly.type
_entity_poly.pdbx_seq_one_letter_code
_entity_poly.pdbx_strand_id
1 'polypeptide(L)'
;MGLVLGWGYVLLPLACWAALARTRTVGAVVAAVLVALAVVPVGLEREWFHSRATAESQSGYPLAAGLVVLLGTLAERRRCGPRPARGSGQPAAGATIVIAAHSLIGLVIGLLYQLAVHEPFSPERSELSLPPGLVVRHDSGPDHSCGLHACRRDLVVASTEGLPGAEAARRLRARLAADGWTPGPNDSLVHRHGWLLDKRITQLTLTEQPAAVAVRLTGPDRFP
;
A
#
# COMPACT_ATOMS: atom_id res chain seq x y z
N MET A 1 -2.29 -19.76 -3.07
CA MET A 1 -1.12 -19.60 -3.97
C MET A 1 -0.39 -18.26 -3.75
N GLY A 2 -1.05 -17.19 -3.30
CA GLY A 2 -0.43 -15.88 -3.06
C GLY A 2 0.66 -15.81 -1.98
N LEU A 3 0.55 -16.58 -0.91
CA LEU A 3 1.49 -16.53 0.23
C LEU A 3 2.93 -16.94 -0.14
N VAL A 4 3.10 -17.98 -0.98
CA VAL A 4 4.43 -18.48 -1.38
C VAL A 4 5.13 -17.50 -2.32
N LEU A 5 4.39 -16.86 -3.22
CA LEU A 5 4.93 -15.83 -4.13
C LEU A 5 5.35 -14.58 -3.36
N GLY A 6 4.59 -14.16 -2.33
CA GLY A 6 4.94 -13.01 -1.49
C GLY A 6 6.26 -13.20 -0.73
N TRP A 7 6.46 -14.34 -0.08
CA TRP A 7 7.71 -14.62 0.63
C TRP A 7 8.91 -14.75 -0.30
N GLY A 8 8.74 -15.40 -1.47
CA GLY A 8 9.80 -15.48 -2.49
C GLY A 8 10.25 -14.09 -2.94
N TYR A 9 9.30 -13.19 -3.16
CA TYR A 9 9.56 -11.82 -3.56
C TYR A 9 10.36 -11.04 -2.51
N VAL A 10 9.99 -11.16 -1.24
CA VAL A 10 10.63 -10.44 -0.12
C VAL A 10 12.00 -11.02 0.22
N LEU A 11 12.18 -12.34 0.15
CA LEU A 11 13.44 -12.99 0.51
C LEU A 11 14.48 -13.04 -0.61
N LEU A 12 14.08 -12.79 -1.86
CA LEU A 12 14.96 -12.85 -3.03
C LEU A 12 16.20 -11.95 -2.91
N PRO A 13 16.12 -10.67 -2.51
CA PRO A 13 17.30 -9.83 -2.33
C PRO A 13 18.27 -10.35 -1.27
N LEU A 14 17.75 -10.93 -0.19
CA LEU A 14 18.57 -11.53 0.86
C LEU A 14 19.33 -12.77 0.36
N ALA A 15 18.67 -13.64 -0.41
CA ALA A 15 19.30 -14.80 -1.04
C ALA A 15 20.39 -14.38 -2.05
N CYS A 16 20.10 -13.37 -2.90
CA CYS A 16 21.09 -12.81 -3.82
C CYS A 16 22.27 -12.19 -3.06
N TRP A 17 22.01 -11.49 -1.96
CA TRP A 17 23.09 -10.93 -1.15
C TRP A 17 23.95 -12.00 -0.50
N ALA A 18 23.38 -13.08 0.01
CA ALA A 18 24.15 -14.21 0.56
C ALA A 18 25.14 -14.79 -0.45
N ALA A 19 24.78 -14.83 -1.75
CA ALA A 19 25.68 -15.27 -2.83
C ALA A 19 26.74 -14.20 -3.22
N LEU A 20 26.47 -12.92 -2.94
CA LEU A 20 27.35 -11.81 -3.29
C LEU A 20 28.33 -11.45 -2.17
N ALA A 21 27.95 -11.63 -0.90
CA ALA A 21 28.74 -11.24 0.26
C ALA A 21 30.08 -11.93 0.32
N ARG A 22 31.15 -11.17 0.59
CA ARG A 22 32.54 -11.64 0.67
C ARG A 22 33.11 -11.50 2.10
N THR A 23 32.61 -10.54 2.85
CA THR A 23 33.08 -10.25 4.20
C THR A 23 31.95 -10.40 5.21
N ARG A 24 32.23 -10.97 6.38
CA ARG A 24 31.21 -11.19 7.41
C ARG A 24 30.59 -9.88 7.89
N THR A 25 31.43 -8.83 8.07
CA THR A 25 30.96 -7.55 8.62
C THR A 25 30.02 -6.81 7.64
N VAL A 26 30.45 -6.59 6.38
CA VAL A 26 29.59 -5.95 5.38
C VAL A 26 28.39 -6.83 5.08
N GLY A 27 28.61 -8.17 5.00
CA GLY A 27 27.56 -9.15 4.79
C GLY A 27 26.45 -9.05 5.83
N ALA A 28 26.80 -9.00 7.11
CA ALA A 28 25.84 -8.91 8.21
C ALA A 28 25.09 -7.55 8.21
N VAL A 29 25.79 -6.43 7.99
CA VAL A 29 25.16 -5.10 7.96
C VAL A 29 24.14 -5.00 6.85
N VAL A 30 24.51 -5.39 5.62
CA VAL A 30 23.60 -5.35 4.48
C VAL A 30 22.42 -6.31 4.65
N ALA A 31 22.67 -7.52 5.18
CA ALA A 31 21.59 -8.46 5.49
C ALA A 31 20.60 -7.88 6.51
N ALA A 32 21.09 -7.24 7.58
CA ALA A 32 20.24 -6.60 8.59
C ALA A 32 19.39 -5.48 7.99
N VAL A 33 19.96 -4.66 7.09
CA VAL A 33 19.21 -3.59 6.39
C VAL A 33 18.16 -4.19 5.46
N LEU A 34 18.48 -5.26 4.72
CA LEU A 34 17.51 -5.94 3.84
C LEU A 34 16.36 -6.57 4.64
N VAL A 35 16.64 -7.16 5.80
CA VAL A 35 15.61 -7.69 6.70
C VAL A 35 14.72 -6.55 7.23
N ALA A 36 15.32 -5.43 7.65
CA ALA A 36 14.55 -4.27 8.10
C ALA A 36 13.65 -3.70 6.99
N LEU A 37 14.15 -3.60 5.76
CA LEU A 37 13.35 -3.18 4.60
C LEU A 37 12.20 -4.16 4.31
N ALA A 38 12.42 -5.46 4.49
CA ALA A 38 11.42 -6.50 4.26
C ALA A 38 10.23 -6.43 5.23
N VAL A 39 10.43 -5.83 6.41
CA VAL A 39 9.34 -5.63 7.40
C VAL A 39 8.22 -4.75 6.84
N VAL A 40 8.54 -3.78 5.98
CA VAL A 40 7.55 -2.84 5.42
C VAL A 40 6.51 -3.56 4.56
N PRO A 41 6.86 -4.27 3.46
CA PRO A 41 5.87 -4.97 2.65
C PRO A 41 5.15 -6.08 3.42
N VAL A 42 5.85 -6.80 4.31
CA VAL A 42 5.23 -7.83 5.16
C VAL A 42 4.24 -7.21 6.15
N GLY A 43 4.59 -6.09 6.77
CA GLY A 43 3.72 -5.40 7.72
C GLY A 43 2.46 -4.82 7.06
N LEU A 44 2.56 -4.35 5.81
CA LEU A 44 1.41 -3.91 5.02
C LEU A 44 0.52 -5.08 4.62
N GLU A 45 1.09 -6.21 4.20
CA GLU A 45 0.32 -7.41 3.85
C GLU A 45 -0.37 -8.03 5.08
N ARG A 46 0.22 -7.88 6.27
CA ARG A 46 -0.32 -8.38 7.54
C ARG A 46 -1.19 -7.35 8.27
N GLU A 47 -1.51 -6.22 7.65
CA GLU A 47 -2.31 -5.14 8.23
C GLU A 47 -1.75 -4.57 9.56
N TRP A 48 -0.43 -4.73 9.81
CA TRP A 48 0.23 -4.11 10.97
C TRP A 48 0.23 -2.58 10.88
N PHE A 49 0.19 -2.06 9.65
CA PHE A 49 0.11 -0.64 9.37
C PHE A 49 -1.24 -0.34 8.71
N HIS A 50 -1.97 0.62 9.24
CA HIS A 50 -3.22 1.13 8.66
C HIS A 50 -3.00 1.95 7.38
N SER A 51 -1.97 1.63 6.63
CA SER A 51 -1.60 2.34 5.41
C SER A 51 -1.90 1.48 4.19
N ARG A 52 -2.51 2.09 3.19
CA ARG A 52 -2.75 1.45 1.88
C ARG A 52 -1.60 1.71 0.90
N ALA A 53 -0.39 1.92 1.38
CA ALA A 53 0.81 2.10 0.58
C ALA A 53 1.33 0.81 -0.07
N THR A 54 0.42 -0.10 -0.45
CA THR A 54 0.78 -1.40 -1.05
C THR A 54 1.50 -1.23 -2.38
N ALA A 55 1.04 -0.30 -3.22
CA ALA A 55 1.66 -0.03 -4.51
C ALA A 55 3.07 0.56 -4.37
N GLU A 56 3.22 1.50 -3.44
CA GLU A 56 4.50 2.10 -3.10
C GLU A 56 5.47 1.07 -2.54
N SER A 57 5.00 0.16 -1.68
CA SER A 57 5.85 -0.89 -1.12
C SER A 57 6.25 -1.93 -2.14
N GLN A 58 5.33 -2.34 -3.03
CA GLN A 58 5.62 -3.30 -4.09
C GLN A 58 6.60 -2.79 -5.14
N SER A 59 6.59 -1.50 -5.43
CA SER A 59 7.54 -0.87 -6.35
C SER A 59 8.80 -0.38 -5.65
N GLY A 60 8.67 0.23 -4.48
CA GLY A 60 9.78 0.84 -3.74
C GLY A 60 10.72 -0.18 -3.09
N TYR A 61 10.19 -1.29 -2.57
CA TYR A 61 11.00 -2.32 -1.92
C TYR A 61 12.08 -2.92 -2.84
N PRO A 62 11.79 -3.36 -4.08
CA PRO A 62 12.82 -3.90 -4.98
C PRO A 62 13.89 -2.89 -5.34
N LEU A 63 13.51 -1.63 -5.53
CA LEU A 63 14.44 -0.54 -5.84
C LEU A 63 15.36 -0.25 -4.66
N ALA A 64 14.80 -0.14 -3.45
CA ALA A 64 15.57 0.07 -2.23
C ALA A 64 16.50 -1.12 -1.94
N ALA A 65 16.01 -2.35 -2.06
CA ALA A 65 16.80 -3.55 -1.88
C ALA A 65 17.94 -3.66 -2.91
N GLY A 66 17.65 -3.37 -4.19
CA GLY A 66 18.67 -3.31 -5.24
C GLY A 66 19.76 -2.26 -4.95
N LEU A 67 19.38 -1.08 -4.50
CA LEU A 67 20.31 -0.03 -4.11
C LEU A 67 21.19 -0.46 -2.92
N VAL A 68 20.61 -1.07 -1.90
CA VAL A 68 21.34 -1.58 -0.72
C VAL A 68 22.36 -2.65 -1.14
N VAL A 69 21.98 -3.60 -1.99
CA VAL A 69 22.88 -4.62 -2.53
C VAL A 69 23.99 -3.98 -3.37
N LEU A 70 23.66 -2.99 -4.21
CA LEU A 70 24.65 -2.25 -4.99
C LEU A 70 25.68 -1.55 -4.10
N LEU A 71 25.22 -0.81 -3.09
CA LEU A 71 26.10 -0.12 -2.14
C LEU A 71 26.96 -1.10 -1.34
N GLY A 72 26.38 -2.24 -0.93
CA GLY A 72 27.11 -3.32 -0.27
C GLY A 72 28.22 -3.90 -1.16
N THR A 73 27.92 -4.16 -2.43
CA THR A 73 28.91 -4.68 -3.38
C THR A 73 30.04 -3.67 -3.66
N LEU A 74 29.71 -2.38 -3.74
CA LEU A 74 30.70 -1.31 -3.88
C LEU A 74 31.60 -1.19 -2.64
N ALA A 75 31.02 -1.29 -1.44
CA ALA A 75 31.78 -1.27 -0.19
C ALA A 75 32.74 -2.48 -0.11
N GLU A 76 32.30 -3.67 -0.49
CA GLU A 76 33.18 -4.85 -0.56
C GLU A 76 34.27 -4.72 -1.61
N ARG A 77 33.97 -4.17 -2.80
CA ARG A 77 34.98 -3.93 -3.83
C ARG A 77 36.06 -2.97 -3.35
N ARG A 78 35.71 -1.94 -2.59
CA ARG A 78 36.67 -1.00 -2.00
C ARG A 78 37.55 -1.67 -0.94
N ARG A 79 37.02 -2.63 -0.16
CA ARG A 79 37.77 -3.30 0.90
C ARG A 79 38.61 -4.47 0.39
N CYS A 80 38.06 -5.27 -0.52
CA CYS A 80 38.68 -6.54 -0.95
C CYS A 80 39.23 -6.52 -2.39
N GLY A 81 39.10 -5.39 -3.08
CA GLY A 81 39.48 -5.27 -4.48
C GLY A 81 38.51 -6.00 -5.45
N PRO A 82 38.80 -5.96 -6.76
CA PRO A 82 37.99 -6.62 -7.76
C PRO A 82 37.96 -8.16 -7.56
N ARG A 83 36.87 -8.81 -7.98
CA ARG A 83 36.77 -10.27 -7.95
C ARG A 83 37.74 -10.88 -8.97
N PRO A 84 38.50 -11.94 -8.61
CA PRO A 84 39.32 -12.64 -9.58
C PRO A 84 38.44 -13.31 -10.65
N ALA A 85 38.86 -13.22 -11.91
CA ALA A 85 38.08 -13.69 -13.05
C ALA A 85 37.95 -15.24 -13.17
N ARG A 86 38.62 -16.00 -12.30
CA ARG A 86 38.72 -17.47 -12.43
C ARG A 86 37.56 -18.18 -11.72
N GLY A 87 36.71 -18.87 -12.50
CA GLY A 87 35.89 -20.04 -12.13
C GLY A 87 34.75 -19.89 -11.14
N SER A 88 34.86 -19.01 -10.15
CA SER A 88 33.82 -18.82 -9.08
C SER A 88 32.81 -17.71 -9.36
N GLY A 89 32.86 -17.11 -10.53
CA GLY A 89 32.06 -15.92 -10.87
C GLY A 89 30.60 -16.19 -11.28
N GLN A 90 30.28 -17.45 -11.64
CA GLN A 90 28.93 -17.77 -12.13
C GLN A 90 27.79 -17.48 -11.13
N PRO A 91 27.86 -17.90 -9.85
CA PRO A 91 26.77 -17.61 -8.92
C PRO A 91 26.65 -16.12 -8.61
N ALA A 92 27.75 -15.38 -8.61
CA ALA A 92 27.73 -13.94 -8.36
C ALA A 92 27.18 -13.16 -9.57
N ALA A 93 27.49 -13.56 -10.79
CA ALA A 93 26.90 -12.95 -11.99
C ALA A 93 25.40 -13.23 -12.06
N GLY A 94 24.99 -14.47 -11.77
CA GLY A 94 23.58 -14.84 -11.67
C GLY A 94 22.83 -14.00 -10.62
N ALA A 95 23.36 -13.88 -9.41
CA ALA A 95 22.77 -13.08 -8.34
C ALA A 95 22.64 -11.58 -8.73
N THR A 96 23.63 -11.03 -9.43
CA THR A 96 23.58 -9.64 -9.92
C THR A 96 22.48 -9.45 -10.97
N ILE A 97 22.33 -10.38 -11.89
CA ILE A 97 21.27 -10.35 -12.91
C ILE A 97 19.90 -10.45 -12.25
N VAL A 98 19.73 -11.38 -11.30
CA VAL A 98 18.46 -11.59 -10.59
C VAL A 98 18.05 -10.35 -9.81
N ILE A 99 18.96 -9.72 -9.07
CA ILE A 99 18.63 -8.51 -8.32
C ILE A 99 18.34 -7.31 -9.24
N ALA A 100 19.04 -7.21 -10.36
CA ALA A 100 18.76 -6.17 -11.36
C ALA A 100 17.38 -6.38 -12.01
N ALA A 101 17.04 -7.62 -12.37
CA ALA A 101 15.71 -7.96 -12.88
C ALA A 101 14.62 -7.70 -11.84
N HIS A 102 14.83 -8.05 -10.58
CA HIS A 102 13.91 -7.78 -9.49
C HIS A 102 13.65 -6.26 -9.33
N SER A 103 14.70 -5.44 -9.35
CA SER A 103 14.58 -3.97 -9.28
C SER A 103 13.87 -3.40 -10.51
N LEU A 104 14.15 -3.94 -11.71
CA LEU A 104 13.46 -3.52 -12.94
C LEU A 104 11.98 -3.87 -12.90
N ILE A 105 11.60 -5.04 -12.40
CA ILE A 105 10.20 -5.44 -12.20
C ILE A 105 9.50 -4.45 -11.27
N GLY A 106 10.11 -4.07 -10.14
CA GLY A 106 9.56 -3.06 -9.24
C GLY A 106 9.34 -1.72 -9.93
N LEU A 107 10.30 -1.28 -10.75
CA LEU A 107 10.18 -0.04 -11.53
C LEU A 107 9.01 -0.12 -12.55
N VAL A 108 8.92 -1.24 -13.28
CA VAL A 108 7.85 -1.46 -14.26
C VAL A 108 6.48 -1.50 -13.58
N ILE A 109 6.35 -2.20 -12.45
CA ILE A 109 5.11 -2.23 -11.67
C ILE A 109 4.73 -0.81 -11.24
N GLY A 110 5.66 -0.04 -10.68
CA GLY A 110 5.41 1.35 -10.29
C GLY A 110 4.96 2.23 -11.45
N LEU A 111 5.58 2.07 -12.62
CA LEU A 111 5.22 2.82 -13.83
C LEU A 111 3.83 2.41 -14.34
N LEU A 112 3.54 1.11 -14.42
CA LEU A 112 2.23 0.61 -14.83
C LEU A 112 1.14 1.08 -13.87
N TYR A 113 1.43 1.08 -12.57
CA TYR A 113 0.49 1.58 -11.58
C TYR A 113 0.18 3.06 -11.77
N GLN A 114 1.18 3.90 -12.06
CA GLN A 114 0.99 5.31 -12.40
C GLN A 114 0.11 5.52 -13.64
N LEU A 115 0.23 4.64 -14.63
CA LEU A 115 -0.56 4.70 -15.86
C LEU A 115 -2.00 4.19 -15.64
N ALA A 116 -2.18 3.18 -14.77
CA ALA A 116 -3.48 2.54 -14.51
C ALA A 116 -4.36 3.32 -13.51
N VAL A 117 -3.82 4.25 -12.74
CA VAL A 117 -4.51 4.99 -11.65
C VAL A 117 -5.60 5.96 -12.14
N HIS A 118 -6.02 5.88 -13.40
CA HIS A 118 -7.06 6.76 -13.96
C HIS A 118 -8.43 6.08 -14.04
N GLU A 119 -8.55 4.82 -13.60
CA GLU A 119 -9.82 4.12 -13.59
C GLU A 119 -10.58 4.37 -12.27
N PRO A 120 -11.93 4.57 -12.35
CA PRO A 120 -12.75 4.66 -11.16
C PRO A 120 -12.67 3.35 -10.38
N PHE A 121 -12.55 3.44 -9.08
CA PHE A 121 -12.45 2.27 -8.22
C PHE A 121 -13.64 2.15 -7.28
N SER A 122 -14.03 0.93 -6.96
CA SER A 122 -15.10 0.68 -6.00
C SER A 122 -14.59 0.90 -4.57
N PRO A 123 -15.16 1.87 -3.80
CA PRO A 123 -14.76 2.09 -2.43
C PRO A 123 -15.07 0.86 -1.56
N GLU A 124 -14.14 0.51 -0.67
CA GLU A 124 -14.34 -0.58 0.26
C GLU A 124 -15.10 -0.13 1.51
N ARG A 125 -15.91 -1.04 2.07
CA ARG A 125 -16.60 -0.79 3.34
C ARG A 125 -15.62 -0.57 4.49
N SER A 126 -14.45 -1.20 4.45
CA SER A 126 -13.37 -1.07 5.43
C SER A 126 -12.84 0.36 5.57
N GLU A 127 -13.08 1.23 4.57
CA GLU A 127 -12.74 2.66 4.63
C GLU A 127 -13.61 3.44 5.61
N LEU A 128 -14.80 2.91 5.92
CA LEU A 128 -15.71 3.54 6.87
C LEU A 128 -15.47 2.98 8.28
N SER A 129 -14.63 3.65 9.06
CA SER A 129 -14.45 3.35 10.47
C SER A 129 -15.65 3.84 11.26
N LEU A 130 -16.42 2.91 11.81
CA LEU A 130 -17.58 3.26 12.62
C LEU A 130 -17.19 3.46 14.09
N PRO A 131 -17.68 4.53 14.75
CA PRO A 131 -17.56 4.65 16.19
C PRO A 131 -18.42 3.60 16.90
N PRO A 132 -18.10 3.26 18.17
CA PRO A 132 -18.94 2.38 18.99
C PRO A 132 -20.39 2.85 19.03
N GLY A 133 -21.33 1.90 18.96
CA GLY A 133 -22.77 2.19 18.98
C GLY A 133 -23.38 2.54 17.61
N LEU A 134 -22.57 2.62 16.55
CA LEU A 134 -23.07 2.74 15.17
C LEU A 134 -22.85 1.45 14.39
N VAL A 135 -23.84 1.05 13.58
CA VAL A 135 -23.80 -0.17 12.75
C VAL A 135 -24.29 0.12 11.34
N VAL A 136 -23.74 -0.57 10.35
CA VAL A 136 -24.28 -0.55 8.99
C VAL A 136 -25.51 -1.44 8.94
N ARG A 137 -26.67 -0.85 8.60
CA ARG A 137 -27.95 -1.54 8.40
C ARG A 137 -28.18 -1.99 6.98
N HIS A 138 -27.66 -1.21 6.03
CA HIS A 138 -27.77 -1.52 4.61
C HIS A 138 -26.46 -1.18 3.91
N ASP A 139 -26.10 -1.97 2.93
CA ASP A 139 -24.90 -1.82 2.12
C ASP A 139 -25.26 -2.25 0.69
N SER A 140 -25.14 -1.34 -0.27
CA SER A 140 -25.41 -1.63 -1.68
C SER A 140 -24.41 -2.58 -2.33
N GLY A 141 -23.27 -2.81 -1.67
CA GLY A 141 -22.17 -3.64 -2.21
C GLY A 141 -21.21 -2.86 -3.13
N PRO A 142 -20.07 -3.47 -3.47
CA PRO A 142 -19.00 -2.80 -4.21
C PRO A 142 -19.33 -2.52 -5.68
N ASP A 143 -20.16 -3.35 -6.33
CA ASP A 143 -20.33 -3.32 -7.80
C ASP A 143 -21.62 -2.66 -8.26
N HIS A 144 -22.36 -2.04 -7.34
CA HIS A 144 -23.73 -1.63 -7.64
C HIS A 144 -23.85 -0.44 -8.61
N SER A 145 -22.83 0.42 -8.69
CA SER A 145 -22.91 1.56 -9.60
C SER A 145 -21.54 2.12 -9.98
N CYS A 146 -20.81 1.38 -10.83
CA CYS A 146 -19.63 1.91 -11.51
C CYS A 146 -20.04 2.53 -12.85
N GLY A 147 -19.79 3.82 -12.99
CA GLY A 147 -19.91 4.56 -14.24
C GLY A 147 -18.54 4.85 -14.85
N LEU A 148 -18.53 5.60 -15.96
CA LEU A 148 -17.27 5.97 -16.65
C LEU A 148 -16.31 6.81 -15.80
N HIS A 149 -16.83 7.54 -14.79
CA HIS A 149 -16.02 8.50 -14.01
C HIS A 149 -15.99 8.25 -12.51
N ALA A 150 -16.82 7.37 -11.98
CA ALA A 150 -16.84 7.07 -10.57
C ALA A 150 -17.57 5.75 -10.27
N CYS A 151 -17.08 5.04 -9.27
CA CYS A 151 -17.84 3.98 -8.61
C CYS A 151 -18.46 4.53 -7.33
N ARG A 152 -19.67 4.07 -6.99
CA ARG A 152 -20.42 4.51 -5.81
C ARG A 152 -20.82 3.31 -4.95
N ARG A 153 -20.79 3.52 -3.65
CA ARG A 153 -21.31 2.58 -2.65
C ARG A 153 -22.17 3.34 -1.66
N ASP A 154 -23.42 2.98 -1.56
CA ASP A 154 -24.37 3.59 -0.64
C ASP A 154 -24.55 2.70 0.59
N LEU A 155 -24.40 3.32 1.77
CA LEU A 155 -24.53 2.67 3.06
C LEU A 155 -25.58 3.40 3.91
N VAL A 156 -26.28 2.67 4.76
CA VAL A 156 -27.15 3.26 5.79
C VAL A 156 -26.59 2.88 7.14
N VAL A 157 -26.20 3.87 7.91
CA VAL A 157 -25.64 3.72 9.25
C VAL A 157 -26.68 4.17 10.28
N ALA A 158 -26.95 3.34 11.27
CA ALA A 158 -27.87 3.65 12.35
C ALA A 158 -27.24 3.38 13.70
N SER A 159 -27.75 4.06 14.73
CA SER A 159 -27.36 3.80 16.12
C SER A 159 -28.02 2.53 16.65
N THR A 160 -27.29 1.75 17.43
CA THR A 160 -27.84 0.67 18.26
C THR A 160 -28.55 1.18 19.51
N GLU A 161 -28.27 2.44 19.89
CA GLU A 161 -28.80 3.12 21.07
C GLU A 161 -30.03 4.01 20.75
N GLY A 162 -30.49 4.00 19.49
CA GLY A 162 -31.63 4.80 19.07
C GLY A 162 -31.37 6.31 18.97
N LEU A 163 -30.12 6.70 18.73
CA LEU A 163 -29.77 8.12 18.57
C LEU A 163 -30.42 8.71 17.31
N PRO A 164 -30.80 10.00 17.34
CA PRO A 164 -31.22 10.74 16.16
C PRO A 164 -30.13 10.74 15.08
N GLY A 165 -30.51 10.78 13.81
CA GLY A 165 -29.57 10.76 12.69
C GLY A 165 -28.56 11.90 12.72
N ALA A 166 -28.96 13.10 13.13
CA ALA A 166 -28.04 14.24 13.28
C ALA A 166 -26.92 13.97 14.30
N GLU A 167 -27.24 13.32 15.44
CA GLU A 167 -26.26 12.96 16.44
C GLU A 167 -25.33 11.84 15.93
N ALA A 168 -25.90 10.84 15.26
CA ALA A 168 -25.13 9.77 14.62
C ALA A 168 -24.16 10.33 13.55
N ALA A 169 -24.64 11.30 12.73
CA ALA A 169 -23.80 11.97 11.72
C ALA A 169 -22.66 12.77 12.38
N ARG A 170 -22.92 13.47 13.47
CA ARG A 170 -21.89 14.21 14.21
C ARG A 170 -20.82 13.28 14.77
N ARG A 171 -21.20 12.16 15.42
CA ARG A 171 -20.26 11.15 15.94
C ARG A 171 -19.45 10.52 14.82
N LEU A 172 -20.09 10.22 13.69
CA LEU A 172 -19.41 9.65 12.52
C LEU A 172 -18.41 10.64 11.91
N ARG A 173 -18.78 11.92 11.72
CA ARG A 173 -17.85 12.96 11.25
C ARG A 173 -16.64 13.11 12.17
N ALA A 174 -16.86 13.14 13.49
CA ALA A 174 -15.74 13.23 14.45
C ALA A 174 -14.79 12.03 14.36
N ARG A 175 -15.32 10.82 14.19
CA ARG A 175 -14.53 9.61 14.01
C ARG A 175 -13.74 9.65 12.72
N LEU A 176 -14.38 9.98 11.60
CA LEU A 176 -13.74 10.09 10.31
C LEU A 176 -12.62 11.15 10.31
N ALA A 177 -12.83 12.29 10.94
CA ALA A 177 -11.79 13.30 11.09
C ALA A 177 -10.58 12.78 11.88
N ALA A 178 -10.81 11.99 12.95
CA ALA A 178 -9.74 11.34 13.69
C ALA A 178 -8.97 10.29 12.86
N ASP A 179 -9.64 9.68 11.89
CA ASP A 179 -9.04 8.70 10.97
C ASP A 179 -8.42 9.35 9.70
N GLY A 180 -8.28 10.68 9.70
CA GLY A 180 -7.55 11.40 8.63
C GLY A 180 -8.41 11.85 7.45
N TRP A 181 -9.75 11.75 7.54
CA TRP A 181 -10.62 12.34 6.54
C TRP A 181 -10.60 13.87 6.66
N THR A 182 -10.45 14.54 5.53
CA THR A 182 -10.39 16.00 5.44
C THR A 182 -11.62 16.57 4.75
N PRO A 183 -12.03 17.82 5.06
CA PRO A 183 -13.10 18.47 4.32
C PRO A 183 -12.79 18.56 2.82
N GLY A 184 -13.77 18.20 2.01
CA GLY A 184 -13.74 18.28 0.57
C GLY A 184 -14.80 19.25 0.01
N PRO A 185 -14.97 19.31 -1.31
CA PRO A 185 -15.98 20.14 -1.93
C PRO A 185 -17.39 19.64 -1.61
N ASN A 186 -18.38 20.55 -1.68
CA ASN A 186 -19.81 20.23 -1.52
C ASN A 186 -20.16 19.50 -0.21
N ASP A 187 -19.61 19.94 0.92
CA ASP A 187 -19.81 19.34 2.24
C ASP A 187 -19.46 17.84 2.32
N SER A 188 -18.55 17.40 1.44
CA SER A 188 -18.01 16.05 1.47
C SER A 188 -16.80 15.94 2.38
N LEU A 189 -16.46 14.71 2.73
CA LEU A 189 -15.19 14.34 3.33
C LEU A 189 -14.35 13.59 2.30
N VAL A 190 -13.05 13.79 2.35
CA VAL A 190 -12.10 13.22 1.40
C VAL A 190 -11.03 12.46 2.15
N HIS A 191 -10.78 11.24 1.75
CA HIS A 191 -9.68 10.42 2.23
C HIS A 191 -8.75 10.07 1.07
N ARG A 192 -7.46 10.38 1.24
CA ARG A 192 -6.44 10.08 0.26
C ARG A 192 -5.80 8.73 0.57
N HIS A 193 -5.76 7.87 -0.43
CA HIS A 193 -5.10 6.57 -0.36
C HIS A 193 -3.68 6.68 -0.88
N GLY A 194 -2.78 5.92 -0.25
CA GLY A 194 -1.41 5.85 -0.66
C GLY A 194 -0.62 7.14 -0.44
N TRP A 195 0.52 7.20 -1.03
CA TRP A 195 1.49 8.25 -0.73
C TRP A 195 1.97 8.98 -1.99
N LEU A 196 2.56 8.29 -2.93
CA LEU A 196 3.20 8.84 -4.12
C LEU A 196 2.63 8.26 -5.41
N LEU A 197 2.42 6.94 -5.43
CA LEU A 197 1.97 6.20 -6.59
C LEU A 197 0.45 6.00 -6.58
N ASP A 198 -0.13 5.66 -5.44
CA ASP A 198 -1.56 5.55 -5.28
C ASP A 198 -2.16 6.92 -4.98
N LYS A 199 -2.63 7.59 -6.02
CA LYS A 199 -3.31 8.90 -5.93
C LYS A 199 -4.82 8.78 -5.83
N ARG A 200 -5.35 7.58 -5.54
CA ARG A 200 -6.78 7.38 -5.39
C ARG A 200 -7.32 8.18 -4.20
N ILE A 201 -8.50 8.67 -4.39
CA ILE A 201 -9.20 9.48 -3.40
C ILE A 201 -10.59 8.91 -3.23
N THR A 202 -10.98 8.63 -1.99
CA THR A 202 -12.37 8.31 -1.67
C THR A 202 -13.05 9.58 -1.18
N GLN A 203 -14.18 9.91 -1.79
CA GLN A 203 -15.05 10.98 -1.36
C GLN A 203 -16.26 10.38 -0.62
N LEU A 204 -16.62 10.96 0.52
CA LEU A 204 -17.72 10.54 1.36
C LEU A 204 -18.70 11.68 1.56
N THR A 205 -19.98 11.43 1.31
CA THR A 205 -21.07 12.38 1.60
C THR A 205 -21.98 11.80 2.66
N LEU A 206 -22.35 12.60 3.65
CA LEU A 206 -23.27 12.24 4.73
C LEU A 206 -24.59 12.97 4.54
N THR A 207 -25.69 12.23 4.50
CA THR A 207 -27.04 12.78 4.48
C THR A 207 -27.78 12.32 5.72
N GLU A 208 -28.19 13.29 6.53
CA GLU A 208 -28.92 13.02 7.78
C GLU A 208 -30.36 12.57 7.47
N GLN A 209 -30.78 11.54 8.16
CA GLN A 209 -32.14 11.01 8.15
C GLN A 209 -32.68 11.00 9.58
N PRO A 210 -33.99 10.92 9.84
CA PRO A 210 -34.54 11.02 11.19
C PRO A 210 -33.92 10.05 12.21
N ALA A 211 -33.66 8.80 11.81
CA ALA A 211 -33.12 7.74 12.69
C ALA A 211 -31.85 7.08 12.18
N ALA A 212 -31.26 7.61 11.09
CA ALA A 212 -30.09 7.01 10.43
C ALA A 212 -29.26 8.08 9.73
N VAL A 213 -28.12 7.66 9.16
CA VAL A 213 -27.28 8.47 8.29
C VAL A 213 -27.11 7.70 6.99
N ALA A 214 -27.47 8.28 5.87
CA ALA A 214 -27.09 7.77 4.57
C ALA A 214 -25.65 8.22 4.28
N VAL A 215 -24.80 7.26 4.00
CA VAL A 215 -23.39 7.46 3.70
C VAL A 215 -23.16 7.04 2.26
N ARG A 216 -22.68 7.94 1.45
CA ARG A 216 -22.27 7.65 0.07
C ARG A 216 -20.77 7.73 -0.05
N LEU A 217 -20.14 6.62 -0.40
CA LEU A 217 -18.74 6.56 -0.79
C LEU A 217 -18.62 6.65 -2.31
N THR A 218 -17.70 7.44 -2.80
CA THR A 218 -17.44 7.62 -4.23
C THR A 218 -15.94 7.50 -4.48
N GLY A 219 -15.56 6.62 -5.42
CA GLY A 219 -14.20 6.50 -5.92
C GLY A 219 -14.10 7.10 -7.33
N PRO A 220 -13.79 8.40 -7.48
CA PRO A 220 -13.68 9.05 -8.78
C PRO A 220 -12.39 8.61 -9.49
N ASP A 221 -12.39 8.71 -10.84
CA ASP A 221 -11.23 8.52 -11.69
C ASP A 221 -10.21 9.67 -11.54
N ARG A 222 -10.69 10.87 -11.25
CA ARG A 222 -9.87 12.07 -11.04
C ARG A 222 -10.37 12.87 -9.85
N PHE A 223 -9.44 13.57 -9.22
CA PHE A 223 -9.80 14.61 -8.26
C PHE A 223 -10.30 15.83 -9.03
N PRO A 224 -11.48 16.40 -8.67
CA PRO A 224 -11.98 17.62 -9.29
C PRO A 224 -11.08 18.83 -9.02
#